data_2bec502f815e508f725df3c2f7176eae
#
_entry.id   2bec502f815e508f725df3c2f7176eae
#
_cell.length_a   1.000
_cell.length_b   1.000
_cell.length_c   1.000
_cell.angle_alpha   90.00
_cell.angle_beta   90.00
_cell.angle_gamma   90.00
#
_symmetry.space_group_name_H-M   'P 1'
#
loop_
_entity.id
_entity.type
_entity.pdbx_description
1 polymer ?
#
loop_
_entity_poly.entity_id
_entity_poly.type
_entity_poly.pdbx_seq_one_letter_code
_entity_poly.pdbx_strand_id
1 'polypeptide(L)'
;TANRYTTYRNGGQFFGPSDVGINAYTYVPKYMIVSVSGGFSIGNVNTIPDTLYRTSTFTMADDLNLVRGTHQMSFGGTMTYSMVNAQSKNSTVPNFSFNGQETGLGMADYFLGKPDTYLQGAPSNAYELDLFPALYAQDAWKAKPNLTVNLGLRWEPYLPWSMRQGWVFNFDANRFHQGIHSTVLPKAPAGLYYPGDPGFPGKSAMHNHWQQFGPRIGLAWDVKGDGRTSVRASYGISYEHIPLFWFSDIL
;
A
#
# COMPACT_ATOMS: atom_id res chain seq x y z
N THR A 1 8.17 -4.70 15.36
CA THR A 1 6.79 -4.33 15.72
C THR A 1 5.81 -5.33 15.11
N ALA A 2 4.78 -5.72 15.82
CA ALA A 2 3.73 -6.59 15.33
C ALA A 2 2.37 -5.98 15.69
N ASN A 3 1.51 -5.81 14.69
CA ASN A 3 0.17 -5.28 14.86
C ASN A 3 -0.85 -6.30 14.37
N ARG A 4 -1.94 -6.42 15.11
CA ARG A 4 -3.08 -7.26 14.73
C ARG A 4 -4.35 -6.44 14.85
N TYR A 5 -5.12 -6.40 13.78
CA TYR A 5 -6.45 -5.83 13.76
C TYR A 5 -7.46 -6.93 13.41
N THR A 6 -8.51 -7.05 14.20
CA THR A 6 -9.62 -7.99 13.97
C THR A 6 -10.93 -7.28 14.25
N THR A 7 -11.90 -7.45 13.35
CA THR A 7 -13.28 -7.03 13.60
C THR A 7 -14.04 -8.15 14.27
N TYR A 8 -14.63 -7.86 15.41
CA TYR A 8 -15.49 -8.77 16.14
C TYR A 8 -16.95 -8.36 15.99
N ARG A 9 -17.84 -9.32 16.09
CA ARG A 9 -19.26 -9.06 16.20
C ARG A 9 -19.52 -8.39 17.54
N ASN A 10 -19.85 -7.10 17.53
CA ASN A 10 -20.39 -6.43 18.72
C ASN A 10 -21.84 -6.90 18.89
N GLY A 11 -22.11 -7.72 19.90
CA GLY A 11 -23.37 -8.12 20.55
C GLY A 11 -24.76 -7.86 19.96
N GLY A 12 -24.89 -7.23 18.80
CA GLY A 12 -26.16 -7.02 18.10
C GLY A 12 -26.62 -8.28 17.37
N GLN A 13 -27.91 -8.55 17.37
CA GLN A 13 -28.46 -9.56 16.49
C GLN A 13 -28.42 -9.04 15.04
N PHE A 14 -27.54 -9.62 14.25
CA PHE A 14 -27.52 -9.39 12.82
C PHE A 14 -28.43 -10.44 12.14
N PHE A 15 -29.07 -10.05 11.06
CA PHE A 15 -29.81 -10.94 10.18
C PHE A 15 -29.14 -10.97 8.81
N GLY A 16 -29.21 -12.09 8.16
CA GLY A 16 -28.69 -12.29 6.82
C GLY A 16 -29.81 -12.25 5.77
N PRO A 17 -29.45 -12.34 4.50
CA PRO A 17 -30.42 -12.32 3.41
C PRO A 17 -31.52 -13.38 3.55
N SER A 18 -31.15 -14.59 3.94
CA SER A 18 -32.09 -15.71 4.08
C SER A 18 -33.13 -15.49 5.19
N ASP A 19 -32.80 -14.74 6.24
CA ASP A 19 -33.72 -14.47 7.35
C ASP A 19 -34.91 -13.57 6.92
N VAL A 20 -34.72 -12.83 5.81
CA VAL A 20 -35.71 -11.92 5.23
C VAL A 20 -36.17 -12.36 3.83
N GLY A 21 -35.95 -13.63 3.48
CA GLY A 21 -36.41 -14.23 2.24
C GLY A 21 -35.63 -13.81 0.98
N ILE A 22 -34.46 -13.19 1.12
CA ILE A 22 -33.61 -12.80 -0.01
C ILE A 22 -32.69 -13.98 -0.37
N ASN A 23 -32.78 -14.46 -1.60
CA ASN A 23 -31.88 -15.49 -2.13
C ASN A 23 -30.58 -14.86 -2.66
N ALA A 24 -29.67 -14.52 -1.74
CA ALA A 24 -28.35 -14.01 -2.05
C ALA A 24 -27.28 -14.78 -1.29
N TYR A 25 -26.18 -15.06 -1.95
CA TYR A 25 -25.02 -15.67 -1.29
C TYR A 25 -24.41 -14.71 -0.28
N THR A 26 -23.97 -15.23 0.85
CA THR A 26 -23.15 -14.51 1.83
C THR A 26 -22.09 -15.43 2.40
N TYR A 27 -20.86 -14.96 2.41
CA TYR A 27 -19.73 -15.66 3.04
C TYR A 27 -19.77 -15.52 4.57
N VAL A 28 -20.27 -14.40 5.06
CA VAL A 28 -20.45 -14.16 6.50
C VAL A 28 -21.93 -14.34 6.84
N PRO A 29 -22.31 -15.46 7.47
CA PRO A 29 -23.69 -15.71 7.83
C PRO A 29 -24.29 -14.60 8.68
N LYS A 30 -25.56 -14.30 8.45
CA LYS A 30 -26.33 -13.29 9.22
C LYS A 30 -25.72 -11.90 9.18
N TYR A 31 -25.20 -11.51 8.01
CA TYR A 31 -24.72 -10.16 7.75
C TYR A 31 -25.07 -9.76 6.33
N MET A 32 -25.58 -8.57 6.16
CA MET A 32 -25.76 -7.88 4.87
C MET A 32 -25.64 -6.38 5.07
N ILE A 33 -25.43 -5.67 4.00
CA ILE A 33 -25.37 -4.20 3.98
C ILE A 33 -26.54 -3.70 3.14
N VAL A 34 -27.27 -2.76 3.70
CA VAL A 34 -28.36 -2.06 3.02
C VAL A 34 -28.15 -0.56 3.20
N SER A 35 -28.13 0.19 2.13
CA SER A 35 -28.03 1.66 2.14
C SER A 35 -29.21 2.25 1.38
N VAL A 36 -30.01 3.09 2.04
CA VAL A 36 -31.20 3.71 1.48
C VAL A 36 -31.04 5.23 1.56
N SER A 37 -30.93 5.87 0.41
CA SER A 37 -30.78 7.33 0.31
C SER A 37 -32.01 8.04 0.86
N GLY A 38 -31.80 9.03 1.73
CA GLY A 38 -32.89 9.73 2.42
C GLY A 38 -33.61 8.89 3.48
N GLY A 39 -33.06 7.73 3.86
CA GLY A 39 -33.66 6.80 4.80
C GLY A 39 -32.67 6.33 5.87
N PHE A 40 -32.18 5.11 5.75
CA PHE A 40 -31.34 4.43 6.74
C PHE A 40 -30.20 3.64 6.10
N SER A 41 -29.25 3.20 6.93
CA SER A 41 -28.24 2.23 6.55
C SER A 41 -28.14 1.11 7.61
N ILE A 42 -27.99 -0.12 7.15
CA ILE A 42 -27.81 -1.30 7.97
C ILE A 42 -26.48 -1.96 7.54
N GLY A 43 -25.64 -2.28 8.52
CA GLY A 43 -24.32 -2.83 8.25
C GLY A 43 -23.34 -1.80 7.68
N ASN A 44 -22.08 -2.18 7.66
CA ASN A 44 -20.98 -1.36 7.10
C ASN A 44 -19.83 -2.28 6.68
N VAL A 45 -19.16 -1.97 5.57
CA VAL A 45 -18.00 -2.73 5.08
C VAL A 45 -16.88 -2.86 6.12
N ASN A 46 -16.68 -1.83 6.93
CA ASN A 46 -15.62 -1.81 7.96
C ASN A 46 -15.99 -2.61 9.22
N THR A 47 -17.22 -3.09 9.34
CA THR A 47 -17.71 -3.85 10.51
C THR A 47 -18.06 -5.30 10.18
N ILE A 48 -17.69 -5.78 9.01
CA ILE A 48 -17.89 -7.18 8.62
C ILE A 48 -17.10 -8.08 9.58
N PRO A 49 -17.76 -9.04 10.25
CA PRO A 49 -17.11 -9.90 11.23
C PRO A 49 -15.95 -10.73 10.64
N ASP A 50 -14.98 -11.06 11.49
CA ASP A 50 -13.85 -11.94 11.18
C ASP A 50 -12.90 -11.41 10.09
N THR A 51 -12.93 -10.12 9.79
CA THR A 51 -11.87 -9.48 9.01
C THR A 51 -10.60 -9.45 9.85
N LEU A 52 -9.50 -9.90 9.28
CA LEU A 52 -8.21 -9.99 9.97
C LEU A 52 -7.13 -9.27 9.17
N TYR A 53 -6.44 -8.34 9.84
CA TYR A 53 -5.20 -7.76 9.35
C TYR A 53 -4.10 -8.00 10.39
N ARG A 54 -3.03 -8.66 9.98
CA ARG A 54 -1.87 -8.91 10.83
C ARG A 54 -0.63 -8.43 10.10
N THR A 55 0.06 -7.48 10.69
CA THR A 55 1.34 -6.96 10.18
C THR A 55 2.44 -7.30 11.18
N SER A 56 3.54 -7.83 10.67
CA SER A 56 4.77 -8.06 11.43
C SER A 56 5.91 -7.38 10.69
N THR A 57 6.65 -6.53 11.38
CA THR A 57 7.78 -5.80 10.81
C THR A 57 9.02 -6.02 11.69
N PHE A 58 10.10 -6.44 11.06
CA PHE A 58 11.41 -6.61 11.65
C PHE A 58 12.35 -5.58 11.04
N THR A 59 12.97 -4.78 11.88
CA THR A 59 13.96 -3.79 11.45
C THR A 59 15.28 -4.06 12.16
N MET A 60 16.34 -4.14 11.37
CA MET A 60 17.72 -4.14 11.83
C MET A 60 18.37 -2.84 11.38
N ALA A 61 19.10 -2.19 12.27
CA ALA A 61 19.86 -0.98 11.97
C ALA A 61 21.17 -0.99 12.73
N ASP A 62 22.22 -0.48 12.08
CA ASP A 62 23.52 -0.27 12.71
C ASP A 62 24.20 0.97 12.14
N ASP A 63 24.89 1.72 13.03
CA ASP A 63 25.52 2.98 12.71
C ASP A 63 26.93 3.06 13.30
N LEU A 64 27.91 3.41 12.47
CA LEU A 64 29.28 3.63 12.86
C LEU A 64 29.64 5.12 12.69
N ASN A 65 30.12 5.74 13.76
CA ASN A 65 30.61 7.12 13.75
C ASN A 65 32.12 7.15 13.95
N LEU A 66 32.80 7.93 13.11
CA LEU A 66 34.24 8.11 13.13
C LEU A 66 34.61 9.59 13.08
N VAL A 67 35.36 10.05 14.08
CA VAL A 67 35.90 11.41 14.09
C VAL A 67 37.41 11.34 13.82
N ARG A 68 37.89 11.99 12.75
CA ARG A 68 39.28 12.04 12.39
C ARG A 68 39.67 13.44 11.87
N GLY A 69 40.44 14.16 12.68
CA GLY A 69 40.83 15.53 12.35
C GLY A 69 39.64 16.46 12.19
N THR A 70 39.45 17.01 11.01
CA THR A 70 38.35 17.92 10.66
C THR A 70 37.12 17.19 10.10
N HIS A 71 37.12 15.87 10.03
CA HIS A 71 36.07 15.02 9.49
C HIS A 71 35.27 14.34 10.60
N GLN A 72 33.97 14.38 10.47
CA GLN A 72 33.04 13.63 11.30
C GLN A 72 32.18 12.77 10.39
N MET A 73 32.60 11.53 10.20
CA MET A 73 32.00 10.58 9.28
C MET A 73 30.99 9.69 10.00
N SER A 74 29.92 9.35 9.31
CA SER A 74 28.95 8.35 9.76
C SER A 74 28.62 7.40 8.61
N PHE A 75 28.57 6.11 8.92
CA PHE A 75 28.21 5.04 8.01
C PHE A 75 27.16 4.21 8.67
N GLY A 76 26.18 3.77 7.93
CA GLY A 76 25.17 2.91 8.53
C GLY A 76 24.29 2.25 7.50
N GLY A 77 23.42 1.40 8.02
CA GLY A 77 22.47 0.69 7.22
C GLY A 77 21.22 0.29 7.99
N THR A 78 20.16 0.14 7.27
CA THR A 78 18.91 -0.40 7.80
C THR A 78 18.40 -1.48 6.86
N MET A 79 17.78 -2.50 7.43
CA MET A 79 17.03 -3.50 6.68
C MET A 79 15.68 -3.69 7.37
N THR A 80 14.62 -3.38 6.67
CA THR A 80 13.25 -3.61 7.15
C THR A 80 12.63 -4.73 6.34
N TYR A 81 12.09 -5.72 7.03
CA TYR A 81 11.32 -6.81 6.46
C TYR A 81 9.92 -6.80 7.05
N SER A 82 8.92 -6.62 6.18
CA SER A 82 7.51 -6.55 6.56
C SER A 82 6.72 -7.71 5.96
N MET A 83 5.86 -8.29 6.77
CA MET A 83 4.90 -9.33 6.37
C MET A 83 3.51 -8.85 6.72
N VAL A 84 2.61 -8.88 5.75
CA VAL A 84 1.20 -8.57 5.96
C VAL A 84 0.36 -9.78 5.58
N ASN A 85 -0.52 -10.17 6.49
CA ASN A 85 -1.58 -11.14 6.25
C ASN A 85 -2.90 -10.39 6.37
N ALA A 86 -3.48 -10.07 5.22
CA ALA A 86 -4.77 -9.42 5.12
C ALA A 86 -5.82 -10.45 4.69
N GLN A 87 -6.86 -10.63 5.49
CA GLN A 87 -8.02 -11.43 5.16
C GLN A 87 -9.23 -10.49 5.11
N SER A 88 -9.39 -9.83 3.97
CA SER A 88 -10.48 -8.89 3.75
C SER A 88 -11.76 -9.62 3.36
N LYS A 89 -12.86 -9.22 3.98
CA LYS A 89 -14.20 -9.70 3.67
C LYS A 89 -15.11 -8.59 3.14
N ASN A 90 -14.54 -7.47 2.71
CA ASN A 90 -15.30 -6.26 2.38
C ASN A 90 -16.41 -6.46 1.32
N SER A 91 -16.19 -7.35 0.37
CA SER A 91 -17.18 -7.63 -0.69
C SER A 91 -17.86 -8.99 -0.53
N THR A 92 -17.72 -9.66 0.62
CA THR A 92 -18.18 -11.05 0.80
C THR A 92 -19.61 -11.18 1.30
N VAL A 93 -20.25 -10.07 1.57
CA VAL A 93 -21.64 -9.99 2.00
C VAL A 93 -22.45 -9.21 0.96
N PRO A 94 -23.73 -9.56 0.78
CA PRO A 94 -24.61 -8.78 -0.08
C PRO A 94 -24.66 -7.32 0.37
N ASN A 95 -24.42 -6.40 -0.56
CA ASN A 95 -24.53 -4.98 -0.34
C ASN A 95 -25.52 -4.41 -1.35
N PHE A 96 -26.63 -3.90 -0.84
CA PHE A 96 -27.73 -3.32 -1.61
C PHE A 96 -27.74 -1.81 -1.41
N SER A 97 -27.82 -1.05 -2.49
CA SER A 97 -27.99 0.40 -2.47
C SER A 97 -29.28 0.80 -3.18
N PHE A 98 -30.01 1.72 -2.58
CA PHE A 98 -31.27 2.26 -3.08
C PHE A 98 -31.17 3.79 -3.09
N ASN A 99 -31.05 4.39 -4.27
CA ASN A 99 -30.78 5.81 -4.41
C ASN A 99 -31.94 6.64 -5.00
N GLY A 100 -33.02 5.98 -5.41
CA GLY A 100 -34.16 6.63 -6.05
C GLY A 100 -34.10 6.55 -7.57
N GLN A 101 -33.28 5.74 -8.17
CA GLN A 101 -33.13 5.64 -9.63
C GLN A 101 -34.42 5.20 -10.34
N GLU A 102 -35.20 4.36 -9.70
CA GLU A 102 -36.44 3.84 -10.27
C GLU A 102 -37.65 4.77 -10.04
N THR A 103 -37.76 5.31 -8.82
CA THR A 103 -39.00 6.06 -8.44
C THR A 103 -38.74 7.52 -8.11
N GLY A 104 -37.50 7.96 -8.06
CA GLY A 104 -37.10 9.27 -7.56
C GLY A 104 -36.85 9.31 -6.04
N LEU A 105 -37.19 8.24 -5.30
CA LEU A 105 -37.01 8.17 -3.85
C LEU A 105 -36.38 6.82 -3.42
N GLY A 106 -35.24 6.86 -2.74
CA GLY A 106 -34.56 5.67 -2.28
C GLY A 106 -35.42 4.78 -1.38
N MET A 107 -36.24 5.35 -0.52
CA MET A 107 -37.20 4.62 0.31
C MET A 107 -38.28 3.89 -0.52
N ALA A 108 -38.76 4.49 -1.59
CA ALA A 108 -39.76 3.85 -2.47
C ALA A 108 -39.10 2.69 -3.25
N ASP A 109 -37.88 2.89 -3.76
CA ASP A 109 -37.12 1.81 -4.41
C ASP A 109 -36.85 0.64 -3.46
N TYR A 110 -36.54 0.93 -2.18
CA TYR A 110 -36.37 -0.08 -1.15
C TYR A 110 -37.65 -0.90 -0.92
N PHE A 111 -38.82 -0.27 -0.79
CA PHE A 111 -40.09 -0.98 -0.62
C PHE A 111 -40.47 -1.79 -1.84
N LEU A 112 -40.06 -1.35 -3.04
CA LEU A 112 -40.27 -2.10 -4.29
C LEU A 112 -39.23 -3.23 -4.48
N GLY A 113 -38.18 -3.31 -3.64
CA GLY A 113 -37.10 -4.26 -3.80
C GLY A 113 -36.24 -4.06 -5.03
N LYS A 114 -36.09 -2.81 -5.50
CA LYS A 114 -35.33 -2.44 -6.69
C LYS A 114 -34.07 -1.66 -6.34
N PRO A 115 -32.96 -2.37 -5.99
CA PRO A 115 -31.69 -1.72 -5.75
C PRO A 115 -31.10 -1.16 -7.05
N ASP A 116 -30.50 0.02 -6.99
CA ASP A 116 -29.68 0.58 -8.08
C ASP A 116 -28.32 -0.14 -8.19
N THR A 117 -27.80 -0.58 -7.06
CA THR A 117 -26.53 -1.30 -7.00
C THR A 117 -26.64 -2.53 -6.11
N TYR A 118 -26.10 -3.62 -6.61
CA TYR A 118 -25.86 -4.85 -5.88
C TYR A 118 -24.40 -5.24 -6.02
N LEU A 119 -23.68 -5.34 -4.89
CA LEU A 119 -22.29 -5.75 -4.86
C LEU A 119 -22.13 -7.02 -4.04
N GLN A 120 -21.43 -7.99 -4.59
CA GLN A 120 -21.07 -9.24 -3.95
C GLN A 120 -19.78 -9.77 -4.54
N GLY A 121 -18.90 -10.32 -3.71
CA GLY A 121 -17.63 -10.90 -4.11
C GLY A 121 -17.20 -12.05 -3.21
N ALA A 122 -15.97 -12.51 -3.43
CA ALA A 122 -15.31 -13.52 -2.62
C ALA A 122 -14.35 -12.88 -1.61
N PRO A 123 -13.97 -13.63 -0.53
CA PRO A 123 -12.93 -13.17 0.38
C PRO A 123 -11.61 -12.91 -0.37
N SER A 124 -11.00 -11.78 -0.08
CA SER A 124 -9.65 -11.47 -0.55
C SER A 124 -8.66 -11.78 0.58
N ASN A 125 -7.77 -12.72 0.32
CA ASN A 125 -6.69 -13.08 1.23
C ASN A 125 -5.37 -12.72 0.58
N ALA A 126 -4.67 -11.72 1.12
CA ALA A 126 -3.39 -11.27 0.63
C ALA A 126 -2.29 -11.57 1.66
N TYR A 127 -1.24 -12.26 1.22
CA TYR A 127 -0.01 -12.47 1.99
C TYR A 127 1.11 -11.72 1.31
N GLU A 128 1.42 -10.55 1.84
CA GLU A 128 2.31 -9.58 1.23
C GLU A 128 3.62 -9.49 1.99
N LEU A 129 4.70 -9.36 1.24
CA LEU A 129 6.06 -9.29 1.75
C LEU A 129 6.74 -8.06 1.18
N ASP A 130 7.49 -7.39 2.04
CA ASP A 130 8.32 -6.25 1.67
C ASP A 130 9.71 -6.40 2.27
N LEU A 131 10.72 -6.04 1.49
CA LEU A 131 12.10 -5.94 1.92
C LEU A 131 12.65 -4.58 1.52
N PHE A 132 12.97 -3.76 2.50
CA PHE A 132 13.48 -2.42 2.30
C PHE A 132 14.89 -2.28 2.93
N PRO A 133 15.97 -2.53 2.16
CA PRO A 133 17.32 -2.27 2.58
C PRO A 133 17.72 -0.82 2.27
N ALA A 134 18.56 -0.24 3.12
CA ALA A 134 19.16 1.06 2.89
C ALA A 134 20.58 1.10 3.48
N LEU A 135 21.49 1.73 2.76
CA LEU A 135 22.85 2.02 3.22
C LEU A 135 23.15 3.50 3.08
N TYR A 136 23.94 4.06 3.98
CA TYR A 136 24.35 5.45 3.84
C TYR A 136 25.81 5.66 4.28
N ALA A 137 26.41 6.69 3.73
CA ALA A 137 27.65 7.26 4.17
C ALA A 137 27.54 8.79 4.17
N GLN A 138 28.02 9.44 5.20
CA GLN A 138 28.04 10.90 5.29
C GLN A 138 29.29 11.42 6.00
N ASP A 139 29.67 12.66 5.68
CA ASP A 139 30.76 13.37 6.31
C ASP A 139 30.37 14.83 6.58
N ALA A 140 30.60 15.27 7.81
CA ALA A 140 30.57 16.68 8.18
C ALA A 140 32.01 17.17 8.29
N TRP A 141 32.50 17.75 7.20
CA TRP A 141 33.87 18.23 7.07
C TRP A 141 33.99 19.71 7.45
N LYS A 142 34.76 19.99 8.49
CA LYS A 142 35.20 21.37 8.82
C LYS A 142 36.31 21.77 7.87
N ALA A 143 35.95 22.25 6.66
CA ALA A 143 36.88 22.63 5.62
C ALA A 143 37.72 23.86 6.04
N LYS A 144 37.15 24.74 6.86
CA LYS A 144 37.82 25.88 7.52
C LYS A 144 37.19 26.09 8.93
N PRO A 145 37.83 26.87 9.80
CA PRO A 145 37.26 27.20 11.12
C PRO A 145 35.85 27.76 11.06
N ASN A 146 35.53 28.50 9.96
CA ASN A 146 34.25 29.15 9.73
C ASN A 146 33.43 28.52 8.60
N LEU A 147 33.83 27.33 8.06
CA LEU A 147 33.14 26.68 6.95
C LEU A 147 33.01 25.15 7.21
N THR A 148 31.80 24.69 7.30
CA THR A 148 31.48 23.24 7.33
C THR A 148 30.80 22.85 6.03
N VAL A 149 31.24 21.77 5.44
CA VAL A 149 30.62 21.11 4.27
C VAL A 149 30.09 19.76 4.72
N ASN A 150 28.82 19.51 4.43
CA ASN A 150 28.20 18.21 4.69
C ASN A 150 28.01 17.49 3.36
N LEU A 151 28.51 16.28 3.27
CA LEU A 151 28.37 15.40 2.12
C LEU A 151 27.72 14.10 2.56
N GLY A 152 26.80 13.59 1.78
CA GLY A 152 26.16 12.32 2.08
C GLY A 152 25.70 11.61 0.83
N LEU A 153 25.66 10.30 0.91
CA LEU A 153 25.07 9.42 -0.09
C LEU A 153 24.25 8.36 0.62
N ARG A 154 23.03 8.19 0.18
CA ARG A 154 22.15 7.11 0.63
C ARG A 154 21.77 6.25 -0.56
N TRP A 155 21.87 4.94 -0.42
CA TRP A 155 21.40 3.96 -1.39
C TRP A 155 20.19 3.25 -0.81
N GLU A 156 19.06 3.36 -1.50
CA GLU A 156 17.76 2.80 -1.12
C GLU A 156 17.13 2.13 -2.34
N PRO A 157 17.55 0.92 -2.72
CA PRO A 157 16.96 0.26 -3.87
C PRO A 157 15.48 0.04 -3.64
N TYR A 158 14.67 0.32 -4.66
CA TYR A 158 13.26 0.01 -4.63
C TYR A 158 13.06 -1.47 -4.95
N LEU A 159 12.68 -2.23 -3.95
CA LEU A 159 12.24 -3.61 -4.05
C LEU A 159 10.73 -3.59 -3.80
N PRO A 160 9.88 -3.75 -4.81
CA PRO A 160 8.45 -3.59 -4.64
C PRO A 160 7.86 -4.70 -3.77
N TRP A 161 6.77 -4.41 -3.10
CA TRP A 161 5.96 -5.40 -2.40
C TRP A 161 5.67 -6.59 -3.30
N SER A 162 5.63 -7.77 -2.71
CA SER A 162 5.35 -9.00 -3.43
C SER A 162 4.22 -9.76 -2.77
N MET A 163 3.32 -10.33 -3.56
CA MET A 163 2.24 -11.18 -3.09
C MET A 163 2.69 -12.63 -3.12
N ARG A 164 2.74 -13.29 -1.96
CA ARG A 164 3.26 -14.66 -1.82
C ARG A 164 2.53 -15.67 -2.71
N GLN A 165 1.21 -15.51 -2.85
CA GLN A 165 0.38 -16.35 -3.70
C GLN A 165 0.58 -16.09 -5.19
N GLY A 166 1.17 -14.95 -5.56
CA GLY A 166 1.32 -14.54 -6.96
C GLY A 166 0.00 -14.13 -7.62
N TRP A 167 -0.99 -13.73 -6.83
CA TRP A 167 -2.28 -13.21 -7.34
C TRP A 167 -2.13 -11.75 -7.73
N VAL A 168 -1.28 -11.52 -8.68
CA VAL A 168 -0.97 -10.21 -9.22
C VAL A 168 -1.15 -10.24 -10.73
N PHE A 169 -1.47 -9.11 -11.30
CA PHE A 169 -1.51 -8.93 -12.76
C PHE A 169 -0.97 -7.55 -13.11
N ASN A 170 -0.73 -7.34 -14.37
CA ASN A 170 -0.35 -6.02 -14.87
C ASN A 170 -1.00 -5.79 -16.23
N PHE A 171 -1.01 -4.53 -16.65
CA PHE A 171 -1.49 -4.11 -17.95
C PHE A 171 -0.35 -3.45 -18.73
N ASP A 172 -0.18 -3.90 -19.97
CA ASP A 172 0.78 -3.33 -20.92
C ASP A 172 0.04 -2.77 -22.12
N ALA A 173 0.15 -1.46 -22.33
CA ALA A 173 -0.54 -0.77 -23.41
C ALA A 173 -0.07 -1.24 -24.81
N ASN A 174 1.21 -1.61 -24.98
CA ASN A 174 1.71 -2.11 -26.25
C ASN A 174 1.12 -3.48 -26.56
N ARG A 175 1.06 -4.38 -25.56
CA ARG A 175 0.38 -5.68 -25.72
C ARG A 175 -1.10 -5.51 -26.05
N PHE A 176 -1.77 -4.54 -25.43
CA PHE A 176 -3.16 -4.23 -25.73
C PHE A 176 -3.34 -3.77 -27.19
N HIS A 177 -2.55 -2.81 -27.65
CA HIS A 177 -2.61 -2.32 -29.03
C HIS A 177 -2.26 -3.39 -30.08
N GLN A 178 -1.44 -4.36 -29.72
CA GLN A 178 -1.06 -5.49 -30.58
C GLN A 178 -2.04 -6.67 -30.48
N GLY A 179 -3.06 -6.60 -29.63
CA GLY A 179 -4.01 -7.68 -29.42
C GLY A 179 -3.40 -8.92 -28.74
N ILE A 180 -2.30 -8.74 -27.96
CA ILE A 180 -1.60 -9.85 -27.30
C ILE A 180 -2.34 -10.23 -26.02
N HIS A 181 -2.79 -11.46 -25.95
CA HIS A 181 -3.41 -12.06 -24.76
C HIS A 181 -2.38 -12.78 -23.89
N SER A 182 -2.76 -13.02 -22.62
CA SER A 182 -1.98 -13.87 -21.72
C SER A 182 -1.89 -15.30 -22.22
N THR A 183 -0.72 -15.92 -22.06
CA THR A 183 -0.52 -17.34 -22.31
C THR A 183 -0.97 -18.20 -21.13
N VAL A 184 -1.02 -17.61 -19.93
CA VAL A 184 -1.48 -18.27 -18.68
C VAL A 184 -3.00 -18.23 -18.56
N LEU A 185 -3.62 -17.10 -18.93
CA LEU A 185 -5.06 -16.90 -18.94
C LEU A 185 -5.54 -16.43 -20.32
N PRO A 186 -5.66 -17.32 -21.32
CA PRO A 186 -5.94 -16.94 -22.72
C PRO A 186 -7.27 -16.22 -22.93
N LYS A 187 -8.22 -16.35 -21.99
CA LYS A 187 -9.52 -15.66 -22.03
C LYS A 187 -9.49 -14.25 -21.42
N ALA A 188 -8.37 -13.86 -20.80
CA ALA A 188 -8.22 -12.51 -20.30
C ALA A 188 -8.18 -11.50 -21.45
N PRO A 189 -8.65 -10.27 -21.26
CA PRO A 189 -8.52 -9.21 -22.24
C PRO A 189 -7.08 -9.01 -22.71
N ALA A 190 -6.90 -8.60 -23.97
CA ALA A 190 -5.58 -8.23 -24.47
C ALA A 190 -4.94 -7.13 -23.58
N GLY A 191 -3.61 -7.16 -23.46
CA GLY A 191 -2.86 -6.23 -22.61
C GLY A 191 -2.72 -6.67 -21.16
N LEU A 192 -3.64 -7.46 -20.62
CA LEU A 192 -3.47 -8.06 -19.30
C LEU A 192 -2.48 -9.22 -19.36
N TYR A 193 -1.54 -9.27 -18.43
CA TYR A 193 -0.59 -10.37 -18.30
C TYR A 193 -0.32 -10.69 -16.83
N TYR A 194 0.11 -11.91 -16.58
CA TYR A 194 0.10 -12.56 -15.27
C TYR A 194 1.43 -13.25 -14.97
N PRO A 195 1.70 -13.65 -13.72
CA PRO A 195 2.86 -14.48 -13.40
C PRO A 195 2.90 -15.75 -14.27
N GLY A 196 4.00 -15.93 -14.98
CA GLY A 196 4.18 -16.99 -15.97
C GLY A 196 4.11 -16.53 -17.42
N ASP A 197 3.55 -15.38 -17.70
CA ASP A 197 3.62 -14.76 -19.02
C ASP A 197 5.04 -14.23 -19.32
N PRO A 198 5.49 -14.25 -20.57
CA PRO A 198 6.77 -13.67 -20.96
C PRO A 198 6.89 -12.20 -20.55
N GLY A 199 7.99 -11.86 -19.85
CA GLY A 199 8.27 -10.51 -19.40
C GLY A 199 7.52 -10.06 -18.14
N PHE A 200 6.72 -10.92 -17.50
CA PHE A 200 6.09 -10.58 -16.24
C PHE A 200 7.13 -10.46 -15.10
N PRO A 201 7.12 -9.38 -14.30
CA PRO A 201 8.17 -9.10 -13.32
C PRO A 201 8.05 -9.89 -12.00
N GLY A 202 7.44 -11.07 -12.01
CA GLY A 202 7.34 -11.94 -10.85
C GLY A 202 6.15 -11.61 -9.92
N LYS A 203 6.29 -11.91 -8.63
CA LYS A 203 5.17 -11.82 -7.66
C LYS A 203 4.85 -10.40 -7.18
N SER A 204 5.57 -9.41 -7.66
CA SER A 204 5.35 -8.00 -7.33
C SER A 204 4.64 -7.23 -8.44
N ALA A 205 4.48 -7.83 -9.64
CA ALA A 205 4.00 -7.15 -10.85
C ALA A 205 4.82 -5.90 -11.23
N MET A 206 5.93 -5.64 -10.55
CA MET A 206 6.82 -4.49 -10.77
C MET A 206 8.29 -4.94 -10.75
N HIS A 207 9.14 -4.20 -11.47
CA HIS A 207 10.58 -4.46 -11.49
C HIS A 207 11.30 -3.80 -10.32
N ASN A 208 12.38 -4.43 -9.86
CA ASN A 208 13.27 -3.84 -8.88
C ASN A 208 14.06 -2.67 -9.50
N HIS A 209 14.23 -1.60 -8.76
CA HIS A 209 15.06 -0.47 -9.14
C HIS A 209 16.25 -0.33 -8.20
N TRP A 210 17.41 -0.86 -8.63
CA TRP A 210 18.62 -0.89 -7.81
C TRP A 210 19.37 0.43 -7.76
N GLN A 211 19.14 1.34 -8.72
CA GLN A 211 19.91 2.56 -8.92
C GLN A 211 19.28 3.78 -8.23
N GLN A 212 18.74 3.59 -7.04
CA GLN A 212 18.22 4.71 -6.25
C GLN A 212 19.29 5.21 -5.28
N PHE A 213 20.02 6.23 -5.72
CA PHE A 213 21.05 6.91 -4.94
C PHE A 213 20.60 8.33 -4.61
N GLY A 214 20.52 8.65 -3.32
CA GLY A 214 20.12 9.95 -2.79
C GLY A 214 21.34 10.74 -2.32
N PRO A 215 22.01 11.49 -3.20
CA PRO A 215 23.08 12.39 -2.79
C PRO A 215 22.53 13.55 -1.97
N ARG A 216 23.32 14.00 -1.00
CA ARG A 216 23.03 15.14 -0.14
C ARG A 216 24.28 15.99 -0.02
N ILE A 217 24.15 17.29 -0.22
CA ILE A 217 25.21 18.26 -0.03
C ILE A 217 24.67 19.44 0.76
N GLY A 218 25.44 19.92 1.71
CA GLY A 218 25.11 21.09 2.49
C GLY A 218 26.33 21.89 2.87
N LEU A 219 26.16 23.17 3.10
CA LEU A 219 27.21 24.03 3.62
C LEU A 219 26.66 24.91 4.75
N ALA A 220 27.51 25.20 5.70
CA ALA A 220 27.29 26.22 6.72
C ALA A 220 28.53 27.08 6.81
N TRP A 221 28.41 28.37 6.45
CA TRP A 221 29.49 29.32 6.35
C TRP A 221 29.23 30.55 7.22
N ASP A 222 30.07 30.76 8.22
CA ASP A 222 30.15 32.03 8.92
C ASP A 222 31.02 32.99 8.08
N VAL A 223 30.36 33.89 7.35
CA VAL A 223 31.00 34.74 6.34
C VAL A 223 32.13 35.59 6.92
N LYS A 224 31.96 36.09 8.12
CA LYS A 224 32.95 37.00 8.79
C LYS A 224 33.80 36.28 9.83
N GLY A 225 33.44 35.04 10.22
CA GLY A 225 34.13 34.31 11.28
C GLY A 225 33.89 34.87 12.67
N ASP A 226 32.90 35.74 12.85
CA ASP A 226 32.56 36.39 14.12
C ASP A 226 31.30 35.81 14.78
N GLY A 227 30.71 34.78 14.19
CA GLY A 227 29.50 34.09 14.66
C GLY A 227 28.20 34.88 14.48
N ARG A 228 28.25 36.08 13.85
CA ARG A 228 27.08 36.96 13.71
C ARG A 228 26.34 36.79 12.38
N THR A 229 27.03 36.31 11.32
CA THR A 229 26.43 36.15 10.00
C THR A 229 26.71 34.78 9.45
N SER A 230 25.71 33.94 9.37
CA SER A 230 25.80 32.57 8.86
C SER A 230 24.96 32.40 7.61
N VAL A 231 25.58 31.87 6.53
CA VAL A 231 24.90 31.43 5.31
C VAL A 231 24.82 29.90 5.34
N ARG A 232 23.64 29.36 5.11
CA ARG A 232 23.41 27.92 5.02
C ARG A 232 22.65 27.59 3.75
N ALA A 233 23.09 26.52 3.06
CA ALA A 233 22.43 26.00 1.88
C ALA A 233 22.52 24.49 1.89
N SER A 234 21.51 23.81 1.36
CA SER A 234 21.52 22.36 1.20
C SER A 234 20.70 21.95 -0.02
N TYR A 235 21.14 20.85 -0.62
CA TYR A 235 20.44 20.16 -1.70
C TYR A 235 20.52 18.66 -1.46
N GLY A 236 19.45 17.94 -1.81
CA GLY A 236 19.44 16.48 -1.72
C GLY A 236 18.34 15.86 -2.54
N ILE A 237 18.53 14.60 -2.87
CA ILE A 237 17.53 13.74 -3.51
C ILE A 237 17.09 12.69 -2.48
N SER A 238 15.81 12.45 -2.42
CA SER A 238 15.21 11.38 -1.62
C SER A 238 14.20 10.61 -2.45
N TYR A 239 14.04 9.34 -2.13
CA TYR A 239 13.09 8.46 -2.79
C TYR A 239 12.01 8.06 -1.79
N GLU A 240 10.78 7.91 -2.30
CA GLU A 240 9.66 7.39 -1.54
C GLU A 240 9.56 5.89 -1.77
N HIS A 241 9.36 5.14 -0.70
CA HIS A 241 8.99 3.73 -0.78
C HIS A 241 7.47 3.63 -0.81
N ILE A 242 6.91 3.05 -1.88
CA ILE A 242 5.47 2.95 -2.06
C ILE A 242 4.86 2.13 -0.92
N PRO A 243 3.97 2.70 -0.10
CA PRO A 243 3.35 1.98 0.99
C PRO A 243 2.40 0.89 0.47
N LEU A 244 2.20 -0.15 1.28
CA LEU A 244 1.37 -1.32 0.96
C LEU A 244 -0.03 -0.96 0.45
N PHE A 245 -0.63 0.07 1.00
CA PHE A 245 -1.98 0.54 0.61
C PHE A 245 -2.05 0.83 -0.91
N TRP A 246 -1.06 1.56 -1.44
CA TRP A 246 -0.99 1.85 -2.88
C TRP A 246 -0.70 0.61 -3.71
N PHE A 247 0.09 -0.31 -3.19
CA PHE A 247 0.37 -1.57 -3.87
C PHE A 247 -0.90 -2.42 -4.01
N SER A 248 -1.69 -2.53 -2.95
CA SER A 248 -2.94 -3.31 -2.96
C SER A 248 -4.05 -2.67 -3.82
N ASP A 249 -4.01 -1.37 -4.06
CA ASP A 249 -4.98 -0.66 -4.91
C ASP A 249 -4.64 -0.75 -6.41
N ILE A 250 -3.40 -1.10 -6.75
CA ILE A 250 -2.94 -1.27 -8.14
C ILE A 250 -3.19 -2.70 -8.65
N LEU A 251 -3.41 -3.64 -7.76
CA LEU A 251 -3.65 -5.05 -8.03
C LEU A 251 -5.13 -5.40 -7.93
#